data_6bfb2c37694e5cad10326e28db9df304
#
_entry.id   6bfb2c37694e5cad10326e28db9df304
#
_cell.length_a   1.000
_cell.length_b   1.000
_cell.length_c   1.000
_cell.angle_alpha   90.00
_cell.angle_beta   90.00
_cell.angle_gamma   90.00
#
_symmetry.space_group_name_H-M   'P 1'
#
loop_
_entity.id
_entity.type
_entity.pdbx_description
1 polymer ?
#
loop_
_entity_poly.entity_id
_entity_poly.type
_entity_poly.pdbx_seq_one_letter_code
_entity_poly.pdbx_strand_id
1 'polypeptide(L)'
;MSIRERQDKFIENKVDIAISIHCNAGGGPLSSLGTSTYYRYNVYKSLTEDILGYLMQMEGVNNFGMVGNFNFSLSAITDFPCVLVETLFISSLAEEEKLADAQFRRAMMENVAKGLVDYIKECRVAEGQAKK
;
A
#
# COMPACT_ATOMS: atom_id res chain seq x y z
N MET A 1 -2.31 -5.15 19.86
CA MET A 1 -0.88 -5.13 19.44
C MET A 1 -0.51 -3.70 19.11
N SER A 2 0.47 -3.12 19.80
CA SER A 2 0.96 -1.77 19.56
C SER A 2 1.76 -1.70 18.24
N ILE A 3 2.04 -0.48 17.77
CA ILE A 3 2.89 -0.28 16.58
C ILE A 3 4.29 -0.86 16.82
N ARG A 4 4.85 -0.65 18.01
CA ARG A 4 6.16 -1.19 18.39
C ARG A 4 6.20 -2.71 18.34
N GLU A 5 5.21 -3.37 18.89
CA GLU A 5 5.10 -4.85 18.82
C GLU A 5 4.99 -5.36 17.37
N ARG A 6 4.39 -4.59 16.46
CA ARG A 6 4.36 -4.94 15.04
C ARG A 6 5.75 -4.79 14.40
N GLN A 7 6.46 -3.70 14.72
CA GLN A 7 7.83 -3.50 14.23
C GLN A 7 8.77 -4.60 14.74
N ASP A 8 8.69 -4.93 16.03
CA ASP A 8 9.49 -6.00 16.62
C ASP A 8 9.23 -7.34 15.90
N LYS A 9 7.97 -7.65 15.59
CA LYS A 9 7.62 -8.85 14.80
C LYS A 9 8.21 -8.85 13.40
N PHE A 10 8.27 -7.71 12.72
CA PHE A 10 8.91 -7.64 11.41
C PHE A 10 10.40 -7.95 11.49
N ILE A 11 11.09 -7.41 12.49
CA ILE A 11 12.52 -7.65 12.71
C ILE A 11 12.77 -9.12 13.10
N GLU A 12 12.00 -9.65 14.05
CA GLU A 12 12.10 -11.05 14.50
C GLU A 12 11.90 -12.05 13.35
N ASN A 13 10.96 -11.76 12.44
CA ASN A 13 10.65 -12.61 11.29
C ASN A 13 11.52 -12.30 10.06
N LYS A 14 12.49 -11.40 10.15
CA LYS A 14 13.39 -11.01 9.06
C LYS A 14 12.63 -10.67 7.78
N VAL A 15 11.64 -9.78 7.92
CA VAL A 15 10.78 -9.37 6.80
C VAL A 15 11.60 -8.53 5.82
N ASP A 16 11.52 -8.86 4.52
CA ASP A 16 12.18 -8.11 3.46
C ASP A 16 11.36 -6.90 2.99
N ILE A 17 10.03 -6.97 3.06
CA ILE A 17 9.11 -5.90 2.66
C ILE A 17 7.87 -5.95 3.56
N ALA A 18 7.37 -4.79 3.98
CA ALA A 18 6.11 -4.68 4.72
C ALA A 18 5.12 -3.77 4.00
N ILE A 19 3.87 -4.23 3.90
CA ILE A 19 2.75 -3.45 3.38
C ILE A 19 1.66 -3.39 4.46
N SER A 20 1.36 -2.18 4.92
CA SER A 20 0.27 -1.95 5.88
C SER A 20 -1.01 -1.65 5.13
N ILE A 21 -2.03 -2.50 5.29
CA ILE A 21 -3.33 -2.34 4.63
C ILE A 21 -4.31 -1.70 5.59
N HIS A 22 -4.91 -0.61 5.17
CA HIS A 22 -5.87 0.17 5.93
C HIS A 22 -7.15 0.43 5.11
N CYS A 23 -8.20 0.81 5.81
CA CYS A 23 -9.37 1.48 5.25
C CYS A 23 -9.37 2.92 5.76
N ASN A 24 -9.47 3.85 4.85
CA ASN A 24 -9.47 5.27 5.17
C ASN A 24 -10.81 5.73 5.80
N ALA A 25 -10.80 6.89 6.41
CA ALA A 25 -12.00 7.57 6.90
C ALA A 25 -11.86 9.07 6.71
N GLY A 26 -12.95 9.72 6.33
CA GLY A 26 -13.01 11.16 6.07
C GLY A 26 -14.00 11.47 4.95
N GLY A 27 -14.14 12.74 4.61
CA GLY A 27 -15.17 13.19 3.68
C GLY A 27 -16.57 12.97 4.24
N GLY A 28 -17.56 12.88 3.39
CA GLY A 28 -18.95 12.60 3.78
C GLY A 28 -19.44 11.27 3.22
N PRO A 29 -20.62 10.80 3.67
CA PRO A 29 -21.17 9.51 3.25
C PRO A 29 -21.47 9.42 1.74
N LEU A 30 -21.59 10.54 1.06
CA LEU A 30 -21.81 10.63 -0.38
C LEU A 30 -20.51 10.87 -1.17
N SER A 31 -19.35 10.97 -0.51
CA SER A 31 -18.07 11.12 -1.17
C SER A 31 -17.59 9.78 -1.73
N SER A 32 -16.92 9.80 -2.87
CA SER A 32 -16.18 8.64 -3.39
C SER A 32 -14.76 9.12 -3.71
N LEU A 33 -13.87 8.95 -2.72
CA LEU A 33 -12.53 9.52 -2.74
C LEU A 33 -11.50 8.58 -3.36
N GLY A 34 -11.64 7.26 -3.12
CA GLY A 34 -10.82 6.26 -3.76
C GLY A 34 -9.64 5.76 -2.93
N THR A 35 -8.68 5.13 -3.60
CA THR A 35 -7.51 4.52 -3.00
C THR A 35 -6.31 5.46 -2.99
N SER A 36 -5.42 5.25 -2.02
CA SER A 36 -4.16 5.98 -1.93
C SER A 36 -3.03 5.12 -1.35
N THR A 37 -1.80 5.52 -1.66
CA THR A 37 -0.61 4.85 -1.17
C THR A 37 0.34 5.86 -0.52
N TYR A 38 1.08 5.40 0.48
CA TYR A 38 1.92 6.25 1.31
C TYR A 38 3.29 5.64 1.53
N TYR A 39 4.33 6.45 1.36
CA TYR A 39 5.71 6.08 1.69
C TYR A 39 6.36 7.16 2.56
N ARG A 40 7.34 6.76 3.36
CA ARG A 40 8.12 7.71 4.15
C ARG A 40 9.40 8.13 3.43
N TYR A 41 10.15 7.18 2.94
CA TYR A 41 11.45 7.42 2.33
C TYR A 41 11.37 7.28 0.81
N ASN A 42 11.93 8.24 0.08
CA ASN A 42 11.88 8.29 -1.38
C ASN A 42 12.46 7.03 -2.06
N VAL A 43 13.37 6.34 -1.41
CA VAL A 43 13.94 5.08 -1.92
C VAL A 43 12.86 3.98 -2.07
N TYR A 44 11.74 4.09 -1.36
CA TYR A 44 10.62 3.12 -1.42
C TYR A 44 9.42 3.62 -2.25
N LYS A 45 9.58 4.76 -2.94
CA LYS A 45 8.53 5.38 -3.73
C LYS A 45 7.99 4.46 -4.82
N SER A 46 8.88 3.76 -5.54
CA SER A 46 8.49 2.88 -6.65
C SER A 46 7.55 1.76 -6.21
N LEU A 47 7.72 1.21 -5.00
CA LEU A 47 6.78 0.22 -4.47
C LEU A 47 5.35 0.77 -4.36
N THR A 48 5.19 2.03 -3.93
CA THR A 48 3.86 2.66 -3.86
C THR A 48 3.31 3.02 -5.23
N GLU A 49 4.17 3.41 -6.17
CA GLU A 49 3.79 3.69 -7.57
C GLU A 49 3.26 2.44 -8.25
N ASP A 50 3.96 1.31 -8.13
CA ASP A 50 3.55 0.03 -8.72
C ASP A 50 2.22 -0.45 -8.13
N ILE A 51 2.06 -0.42 -6.81
CA ILE A 51 0.81 -0.81 -6.16
C ILE A 51 -0.34 0.08 -6.62
N LEU A 52 -0.17 1.41 -6.58
CA LEU A 52 -1.21 2.35 -6.99
C LEU A 52 -1.57 2.17 -8.46
N GLY A 53 -0.57 1.94 -9.33
CA GLY A 53 -0.77 1.70 -10.75
C GLY A 53 -1.71 0.51 -11.04
N TYR A 54 -1.57 -0.58 -10.29
CA TYR A 54 -2.47 -1.73 -10.40
C TYR A 54 -3.85 -1.47 -9.80
N LEU A 55 -3.93 -0.77 -8.66
CA LEU A 55 -5.21 -0.41 -8.06
C LEU A 55 -6.04 0.51 -8.97
N MET A 56 -5.39 1.39 -9.74
CA MET A 56 -6.05 2.26 -10.71
C MET A 56 -6.59 1.54 -11.95
N GLN A 57 -6.24 0.28 -12.17
CA GLN A 57 -6.83 -0.54 -13.24
C GLN A 57 -8.17 -1.14 -12.84
N MET A 58 -8.55 -1.05 -11.57
CA MET A 58 -9.82 -1.57 -11.08
C MET A 58 -10.97 -0.64 -11.45
N GLU A 59 -12.03 -1.21 -12.03
CA GLU A 59 -13.24 -0.44 -12.36
C GLU A 59 -13.88 0.13 -11.08
N GLY A 60 -14.27 1.39 -11.16
CA GLY A 60 -14.95 2.10 -10.07
C GLY A 60 -14.07 2.42 -8.85
N VAL A 61 -12.74 2.34 -8.99
CA VAL A 61 -11.78 2.80 -7.98
C VAL A 61 -11.22 4.16 -8.41
N ASN A 62 -11.45 5.17 -7.62
CA ASN A 62 -10.90 6.51 -7.83
C ASN A 62 -9.48 6.62 -7.27
N ASN A 63 -8.71 7.54 -7.83
CA ASN A 63 -7.36 7.86 -7.37
C ASN A 63 -7.41 8.99 -6.35
N PHE A 64 -7.21 8.68 -5.07
CA PHE A 64 -7.04 9.70 -4.04
C PHE A 64 -5.61 10.22 -3.98
N GLY A 65 -4.63 9.44 -4.44
CA GLY A 65 -3.26 9.89 -4.66
C GLY A 65 -2.18 9.04 -4.01
N MET A 66 -0.95 9.54 -4.18
CA MET A 66 0.23 9.00 -3.53
C MET A 66 0.88 10.08 -2.67
N VAL A 67 1.17 9.77 -1.41
CA VAL A 67 1.70 10.72 -0.44
C VAL A 67 3.10 10.29 0.00
N GLY A 68 4.07 11.13 -0.29
CA GLY A 68 5.45 10.95 0.14
C GLY A 68 5.80 11.68 1.43
N ASN A 69 6.93 11.32 2.03
CA ASN A 69 7.42 11.86 3.29
C ASN A 69 6.38 11.78 4.43
N PHE A 70 5.55 10.72 4.38
CA PHE A 70 4.48 10.53 5.33
C PHE A 70 5.01 9.97 6.65
N ASN A 71 4.82 10.73 7.73
CA ASN A 71 5.32 10.37 9.06
C ASN A 71 4.39 9.38 9.76
N PHE A 72 4.35 8.17 9.26
CA PHE A 72 3.62 7.06 9.84
C PHE A 72 4.58 6.15 10.62
N SER A 73 4.27 5.89 11.88
CA SER A 73 5.21 5.23 12.80
C SER A 73 5.66 3.84 12.30
N LEU A 74 4.78 3.07 11.65
CA LEU A 74 5.13 1.77 11.11
C LEU A 74 6.12 1.87 9.93
N SER A 75 6.03 2.91 9.11
CA SER A 75 6.95 3.18 8.00
C SER A 75 8.25 3.86 8.41
N ALA A 76 8.45 4.08 9.71
CA ALA A 76 9.70 4.64 10.23
C ALA A 76 10.89 3.66 10.19
N ILE A 77 10.63 2.39 9.87
CA ILE A 77 11.67 1.37 9.68
C ILE A 77 12.48 1.72 8.43
N THR A 78 13.80 1.67 8.55
CA THR A 78 14.75 1.96 7.47
C THR A 78 15.38 0.71 6.86
N ASP A 79 15.30 -0.42 7.54
CA ASP A 79 16.04 -1.63 7.19
C ASP A 79 15.44 -2.37 5.99
N PHE A 80 14.17 -2.12 5.70
CA PHE A 80 13.44 -2.69 4.56
C PHE A 80 12.30 -1.76 4.11
N PRO A 81 11.82 -1.89 2.86
CA PRO A 81 10.67 -1.14 2.36
C PRO A 81 9.42 -1.36 3.24
N CYS A 82 8.84 -0.26 3.73
CA CYS A 82 7.59 -0.28 4.47
C CYS A 82 6.67 0.81 3.94
N VAL A 83 5.53 0.42 3.39
CA VAL A 83 4.54 1.31 2.78
C VAL A 83 3.15 1.06 3.34
N LEU A 84 2.25 2.03 3.18
CA LEU A 84 0.87 1.93 3.59
C LEU A 84 -0.04 2.08 2.37
N VAL A 85 -1.09 1.27 2.33
CA VAL A 85 -2.17 1.32 1.34
C VAL A 85 -3.47 1.61 2.08
N GLU A 86 -4.09 2.73 1.76
CA GLU A 86 -5.48 3.03 2.12
C GLU A 86 -6.37 2.52 0.98
N THR A 87 -7.11 1.47 1.25
CA THR A 87 -7.90 0.79 0.21
C THR A 87 -9.02 1.67 -0.32
N LEU A 88 -10.00 1.96 0.49
CA LEU A 88 -11.12 2.87 0.22
C LEU A 88 -11.57 3.50 1.55
N PHE A 89 -12.53 4.41 1.48
CA PHE A 89 -13.08 5.12 2.64
C PHE A 89 -14.30 4.40 3.21
N ILE A 90 -14.18 3.87 4.44
CA ILE A 90 -15.32 3.25 5.16
C ILE A 90 -16.39 4.26 5.58
N SER A 91 -16.10 5.57 5.50
CA SER A 91 -17.05 6.65 5.74
C SER A 91 -17.90 7.02 4.50
N SER A 92 -17.61 6.44 3.35
CA SER A 92 -18.36 6.58 2.10
C SER A 92 -19.28 5.38 1.92
N LEU A 93 -20.58 5.59 1.77
CA LEU A 93 -21.55 4.51 1.58
C LEU A 93 -21.23 3.64 0.36
N ALA A 94 -20.88 4.26 -0.77
CA ALA A 94 -20.56 3.55 -1.99
C ALA A 94 -19.25 2.76 -1.90
N GLU A 95 -18.27 3.26 -1.16
CA GLU A 95 -16.98 2.60 -0.99
C GLU A 95 -17.05 1.53 0.09
N GLU A 96 -17.82 1.76 1.17
CA GLU A 96 -18.11 0.76 2.18
C GLU A 96 -18.84 -0.45 1.58
N GLU A 97 -19.82 -0.23 0.70
CA GLU A 97 -20.51 -1.31 -0.02
C GLU A 97 -19.54 -2.16 -0.85
N LYS A 98 -18.61 -1.53 -1.58
CA LYS A 98 -17.55 -2.26 -2.30
C LYS A 98 -16.65 -3.03 -1.34
N LEU A 99 -16.26 -2.43 -0.21
CA LEU A 99 -15.44 -3.10 0.80
C LEU A 99 -16.18 -4.24 1.52
N ALA A 100 -17.50 -4.21 1.57
CA ALA A 100 -18.31 -5.31 2.09
C ALA A 100 -18.31 -6.54 1.16
N ASP A 101 -18.09 -6.35 -0.15
CA ASP A 101 -17.99 -7.44 -1.12
C ASP A 101 -16.62 -8.16 -0.99
N ALA A 102 -16.68 -9.46 -0.70
CA ALA A 102 -15.49 -10.30 -0.55
C ALA A 102 -14.71 -10.47 -1.86
N GLN A 103 -15.38 -10.50 -3.02
CA GLN A 103 -14.73 -10.61 -4.31
C GLN A 103 -13.97 -9.32 -4.67
N PHE A 104 -14.57 -8.18 -4.37
CA PHE A 104 -13.93 -6.89 -4.56
C PHE A 104 -12.67 -6.75 -3.69
N ARG A 105 -12.76 -7.08 -2.39
CA ARG A 105 -11.58 -7.08 -1.50
C ARG A 105 -10.47 -7.99 -2.00
N ARG A 106 -10.82 -9.19 -2.49
CA ARG A 106 -9.86 -10.12 -3.07
C ARG A 106 -9.17 -9.50 -4.28
N ALA A 107 -9.93 -8.95 -5.22
CA ALA A 107 -9.39 -8.28 -6.40
C ALA A 107 -8.45 -7.12 -6.04
N MET A 108 -8.80 -6.32 -5.03
CA MET A 108 -7.90 -5.28 -4.52
C MET A 108 -6.57 -5.86 -4.04
N MET A 109 -6.61 -6.91 -3.22
CA MET A 109 -5.39 -7.52 -2.68
C MET A 109 -4.56 -8.21 -3.75
N GLU A 110 -5.17 -8.79 -4.77
CA GLU A 110 -4.48 -9.33 -5.94
C GLU A 110 -3.74 -8.23 -6.73
N ASN A 111 -4.33 -7.04 -6.85
CA ASN A 111 -3.67 -5.90 -7.49
C ASN A 111 -2.53 -5.33 -6.62
N VAL A 112 -2.68 -5.27 -5.31
CA VAL A 112 -1.57 -4.94 -4.39
C VAL A 112 -0.42 -5.94 -4.57
N ALA A 113 -0.73 -7.24 -4.63
CA ALA A 113 0.26 -8.29 -4.84
C ALA A 113 0.98 -8.19 -6.19
N LYS A 114 0.28 -7.81 -7.27
CA LYS A 114 0.91 -7.57 -8.58
C LYS A 114 1.92 -6.43 -8.52
N GLY A 115 1.57 -5.30 -7.90
CA GLY A 115 2.48 -4.18 -7.71
C GLY A 115 3.73 -4.58 -6.90
N LEU A 116 3.56 -5.35 -5.82
CA LEU A 116 4.67 -5.91 -5.06
C LEU A 116 5.57 -6.80 -5.92
N VAL A 117 5.00 -7.68 -6.75
CA VAL A 117 5.76 -8.58 -7.61
C VAL A 117 6.58 -7.80 -8.64
N ASP A 118 6.03 -6.75 -9.23
CA ASP A 118 6.75 -5.94 -10.21
C ASP A 118 7.89 -5.16 -9.55
N TYR A 119 7.66 -4.55 -8.40
CA TYR A 119 8.72 -3.94 -7.59
C TYR A 119 9.89 -4.91 -7.29
N ILE A 120 9.58 -6.14 -6.88
CA ILE A 120 10.62 -7.15 -6.61
C ILE A 120 11.41 -7.50 -7.88
N LYS A 121 10.77 -7.60 -9.03
CA LYS A 121 11.45 -7.82 -10.32
C LYS A 121 12.41 -6.69 -10.67
N GLU A 122 11.98 -5.45 -10.48
CA GLU A 122 12.79 -4.25 -10.72
C GLU A 122 14.03 -4.23 -9.82
N CYS A 123 13.87 -4.51 -8.53
CA CYS A 123 14.99 -4.62 -7.58
C CYS A 123 16.01 -5.67 -8.04
N ARG A 124 15.58 -6.85 -8.49
CA ARG A 124 16.47 -7.91 -8.98
C ARG A 124 17.23 -7.53 -10.25
N VAL A 125 16.57 -6.81 -11.15
CA VAL A 125 17.24 -6.30 -12.36
C VAL A 125 18.31 -5.28 -12.00
N ALA A 126 18.03 -4.37 -11.07
CA ALA A 126 18.99 -3.37 -10.60
C ALA A 126 20.21 -4.03 -9.94
N GLU A 127 20.02 -5.06 -9.10
CA GLU A 127 21.11 -5.83 -8.48
C GLU A 127 21.97 -6.57 -9.53
N GLY A 128 21.35 -7.12 -10.54
CA GLY A 128 22.08 -7.80 -11.64
C GLY A 128 22.90 -6.85 -12.49
N GLN A 129 22.50 -5.58 -12.61
CA GLN A 129 23.26 -4.54 -13.31
C GLN A 129 24.41 -3.99 -12.46
N ALA A 130 24.25 -3.91 -11.14
CA ALA A 130 25.29 -3.41 -10.24
C ALA A 130 26.48 -4.38 -10.08
N LYS A 131 26.32 -5.65 -10.45
CA LYS A 131 27.37 -6.70 -10.38
C LYS A 131 28.17 -6.88 -11.67
N LYS A 132 27.89 -6.10 -12.70
CA LYS A 132 28.64 -6.07 -13.98
C LYS A 132 29.55 -4.86 -14.08
#